data_6b690600e2b526daac71865b94aa4042
#
_entry.id   6b690600e2b526daac71865b94aa4042
#
_cell.length_a   1.000
_cell.length_b   1.000
_cell.length_c   1.000
_cell.angle_alpha   90.00
_cell.angle_beta   90.00
_cell.angle_gamma   90.00
#
_symmetry.space_group_name_H-M   'P 1'
#
loop_
_entity.id
_entity.type
_entity.pdbx_description
1 polymer ?
#
loop_
_entity_poly.entity_id
_entity_poly.type
_entity_poly.pdbx_seq_one_letter_code
_entity_poly.pdbx_strand_id
1 'polypeptide(L)'
;YRRTAKGRYVCIKTVKSGTTSYVDKTVKSGNRYYYCVKAYNGNVLSGYTEASILYIKAPVVTVRKSAQGVKLSWKKSAGAKKYIVYRKTPTGKYRAVKTVTAKTLSWTDKTAKKGQTYYYIVKAVNNKTYSAASPQKRIKR
;
A
#
# COMPACT_ATOMS: atom_id res chain seq x y z
N TYR A 1 3.84 2.27 -21.60
CA TYR A 1 2.47 1.88 -21.94
C TYR A 1 1.81 1.18 -20.77
N ARG A 2 0.49 1.32 -20.65
CA ARG A 2 -0.32 0.67 -19.63
C ARG A 2 -1.64 0.17 -20.24
N ARG A 3 -2.15 -0.94 -19.70
CA ARG A 3 -3.53 -1.42 -19.90
C ARG A 3 -4.15 -1.93 -18.60
N THR A 4 -5.46 -2.07 -18.56
CA THR A 4 -6.20 -2.87 -17.59
C THR A 4 -6.42 -4.29 -18.13
N ALA A 5 -7.00 -5.19 -17.32
CA ALA A 5 -7.18 -6.60 -17.73
C ALA A 5 -7.92 -6.79 -19.08
N LYS A 6 -8.89 -5.93 -19.37
CA LYS A 6 -9.72 -5.98 -20.59
C LYS A 6 -9.37 -4.89 -21.61
N GLY A 7 -8.39 -4.02 -21.32
CA GLY A 7 -8.05 -2.87 -22.16
C GLY A 7 -6.89 -3.13 -23.12
N ARG A 8 -6.76 -2.29 -24.13
CA ARG A 8 -5.58 -2.22 -25.00
C ARG A 8 -4.47 -1.40 -24.34
N TYR A 9 -3.23 -1.59 -24.78
CA TYR A 9 -2.11 -0.75 -24.36
C TYR A 9 -2.27 0.68 -24.84
N VAL A 10 -2.16 1.63 -23.91
CA VAL A 10 -2.13 3.06 -24.19
C VAL A 10 -0.78 3.62 -23.74
N CYS A 11 -0.14 4.47 -24.54
CA CYS A 11 1.04 5.20 -24.11
C CYS A 11 0.64 6.19 -23.01
N ILE A 12 1.21 6.03 -21.82
CA ILE A 12 0.94 6.91 -20.68
C ILE A 12 2.05 7.91 -20.43
N LYS A 13 3.24 7.67 -20.97
CA LYS A 13 4.38 8.59 -20.86
C LYS A 13 5.45 8.22 -21.87
N THR A 14 6.03 9.26 -22.50
CA THR A 14 7.30 9.19 -23.21
C THR A 14 8.36 9.88 -22.36
N VAL A 15 9.52 9.25 -22.21
CA VAL A 15 10.66 9.76 -21.45
C VAL A 15 11.89 9.86 -22.32
N LYS A 16 12.84 10.74 -21.95
CA LYS A 16 14.11 10.88 -22.67
C LYS A 16 14.99 9.64 -22.50
N SER A 17 15.89 9.41 -23.43
CA SER A 17 16.97 8.42 -23.30
C SER A 17 17.74 8.65 -22.00
N GLY A 18 18.13 7.56 -21.31
CA GLY A 18 18.77 7.61 -19.99
C GLY A 18 17.81 7.67 -18.79
N THR A 19 16.51 7.93 -19.00
CA THR A 19 15.52 7.83 -17.92
C THR A 19 15.15 6.37 -17.67
N THR A 20 15.48 5.84 -16.49
CA THR A 20 15.30 4.43 -16.14
C THR A 20 14.08 4.14 -15.27
N SER A 21 13.32 5.18 -14.85
CA SER A 21 12.16 5.01 -13.98
C SER A 21 11.04 6.01 -14.28
N TYR A 22 9.82 5.58 -14.04
CA TYR A 22 8.62 6.42 -14.13
C TYR A 22 7.60 5.99 -13.09
N VAL A 23 6.97 6.94 -12.39
CA VAL A 23 5.92 6.69 -11.40
C VAL A 23 4.56 7.05 -11.99
N ASP A 24 3.71 6.06 -12.19
CA ASP A 24 2.33 6.27 -12.61
C ASP A 24 1.45 6.68 -11.42
N LYS A 25 1.11 7.97 -11.36
CA LYS A 25 0.26 8.56 -10.30
C LYS A 25 -1.24 8.46 -10.60
N THR A 26 -1.64 7.93 -11.76
CA THR A 26 -3.05 7.88 -12.22
C THR A 26 -3.75 6.58 -11.88
N VAL A 27 -3.08 5.66 -11.17
CA VAL A 27 -3.62 4.36 -10.80
C VAL A 27 -4.70 4.47 -9.72
N LYS A 28 -5.76 3.65 -9.85
CA LYS A 28 -6.86 3.54 -8.86
C LYS A 28 -6.72 2.26 -8.05
N SER A 29 -6.94 2.37 -6.73
CA SER A 29 -6.86 1.23 -5.80
C SER A 29 -7.88 0.13 -6.17
N GLY A 30 -7.45 -1.13 -6.07
CA GLY A 30 -8.27 -2.31 -6.37
C GLY A 30 -8.14 -2.79 -7.81
N ASN A 31 -7.48 -2.03 -8.69
CA ASN A 31 -7.29 -2.41 -10.08
C ASN A 31 -5.94 -3.10 -10.31
N ARG A 32 -5.95 -4.07 -11.22
CA ARG A 32 -4.73 -4.66 -11.77
C ARG A 32 -4.36 -3.91 -13.04
N TYR A 33 -3.10 -3.51 -13.11
CA TYR A 33 -2.51 -2.84 -14.27
C TYR A 33 -1.40 -3.68 -14.85
N TYR A 34 -1.25 -3.60 -16.16
CA TYR A 34 -0.23 -4.25 -16.95
C TYR A 34 0.59 -3.16 -17.63
N TYR A 35 1.90 -3.25 -17.50
CA TYR A 35 2.84 -2.26 -18.01
C TYR A 35 3.80 -2.90 -18.98
N CYS A 36 4.19 -2.15 -20.00
CA CYS A 36 5.35 -2.45 -20.81
C CYS A 36 6.09 -1.17 -21.18
N VAL A 37 7.38 -1.30 -21.41
CA VAL A 37 8.25 -0.23 -21.90
C VAL A 37 8.72 -0.61 -23.29
N LYS A 38 8.70 0.35 -24.22
CA LYS A 38 9.27 0.22 -25.56
C LYS A 38 10.28 1.32 -25.77
N ALA A 39 11.45 0.98 -26.27
CA ALA A 39 12.36 1.97 -26.84
C ALA A 39 11.88 2.37 -28.23
N TYR A 40 12.16 3.60 -28.62
CA TYR A 40 11.88 4.05 -29.99
C TYR A 40 13.04 4.87 -30.56
N ASN A 41 13.21 4.76 -31.88
CA ASN A 41 14.12 5.58 -32.67
C ASN A 41 13.37 5.99 -33.94
N GLY A 42 13.01 7.26 -34.03
CA GLY A 42 12.13 7.72 -35.12
C GLY A 42 10.79 6.98 -35.11
N ASN A 43 10.47 6.21 -36.14
CA ASN A 43 9.24 5.44 -36.28
C ASN A 43 9.39 3.96 -35.89
N VAL A 44 10.56 3.53 -35.44
CA VAL A 44 10.83 2.13 -35.08
C VAL A 44 10.63 1.94 -33.57
N LEU A 45 9.80 0.97 -33.18
CA LEU A 45 9.55 0.57 -31.80
C LEU A 45 10.18 -0.80 -31.51
N SER A 46 10.82 -0.94 -30.34
CA SER A 46 11.33 -2.23 -29.88
C SER A 46 10.19 -3.20 -29.51
N GLY A 47 10.53 -4.48 -29.42
CA GLY A 47 9.74 -5.44 -28.66
C GLY A 47 9.59 -5.03 -27.19
N TYR A 48 8.78 -5.77 -26.42
CA TYR A 48 8.57 -5.51 -24.99
C TYR A 48 8.29 -6.79 -24.20
N THR A 49 8.51 -6.70 -22.90
CA THR A 49 8.02 -7.66 -21.92
C THR A 49 6.92 -6.99 -21.09
N GLU A 50 5.94 -7.78 -20.63
CA GLU A 50 4.85 -7.29 -19.80
C GLU A 50 5.11 -7.57 -18.33
N ALA A 51 4.86 -6.59 -17.48
CA ALA A 51 4.77 -6.75 -16.02
C ALA A 51 3.41 -6.33 -15.52
N SER A 52 2.88 -7.00 -14.50
CA SER A 52 1.58 -6.63 -13.93
C SER A 52 1.63 -6.45 -12.42
N ILE A 53 0.79 -5.53 -11.93
CA ILE A 53 0.63 -5.26 -10.50
C ILE A 53 -0.83 -4.98 -10.15
N LEU A 54 -1.30 -5.55 -9.03
CA LEU A 54 -2.53 -5.11 -8.37
C LEU A 54 -2.18 -3.91 -7.49
N TYR A 55 -2.70 -2.73 -7.79
CA TYR A 55 -2.47 -1.56 -6.97
C TYR A 55 -3.46 -1.51 -5.80
N ILE A 56 -2.95 -1.40 -4.58
CA ILE A 56 -3.72 -1.22 -3.35
C ILE A 56 -3.20 0.02 -2.65
N LYS A 57 -4.05 1.05 -2.50
CA LYS A 57 -3.70 2.27 -1.78
C LYS A 57 -3.48 1.97 -0.29
N ALA A 58 -2.47 2.60 0.29
CA ALA A 58 -2.20 2.51 1.73
C ALA A 58 -3.42 2.96 2.55
N PRO A 59 -3.75 2.28 3.67
CA PRO A 59 -4.85 2.68 4.55
C PRO A 59 -4.60 4.07 5.17
N VAL A 60 -5.67 4.84 5.35
CA VAL A 60 -5.63 6.07 6.14
C VAL A 60 -5.99 5.69 7.57
N VAL A 61 -5.04 5.83 8.51
CA VAL A 61 -5.13 5.32 9.89
C VAL A 61 -5.26 6.47 10.88
N THR A 62 -6.12 6.30 11.86
CA THR A 62 -6.21 7.12 13.08
C THR A 62 -5.92 6.26 14.30
N VAL A 63 -5.32 6.84 15.34
CA VAL A 63 -5.07 6.18 16.62
C VAL A 63 -5.56 7.06 17.76
N ARG A 64 -6.11 6.43 18.81
CA ARG A 64 -6.54 7.12 20.04
C ARG A 64 -6.37 6.23 21.25
N LYS A 65 -6.24 6.86 22.43
CA LYS A 65 -6.32 6.13 23.72
C LYS A 65 -7.73 5.58 23.89
N SER A 66 -7.83 4.44 24.56
CA SER A 66 -9.07 3.88 25.05
C SER A 66 -8.86 3.27 26.43
N ALA A 67 -9.93 3.05 27.19
CA ALA A 67 -9.86 2.40 28.50
C ALA A 67 -9.13 1.04 28.44
N GLN A 68 -9.35 0.29 27.35
CA GLN A 68 -8.78 -1.05 27.15
C GLN A 68 -7.41 -1.07 26.46
N GLY A 69 -6.90 0.07 25.97
CA GLY A 69 -5.63 0.08 25.23
C GLY A 69 -5.52 1.20 24.21
N VAL A 70 -4.89 0.92 23.09
CA VAL A 70 -4.77 1.84 21.95
C VAL A 70 -5.74 1.40 20.86
N LYS A 71 -6.76 2.21 20.57
CA LYS A 71 -7.70 1.96 19.47
C LYS A 71 -7.15 2.53 18.16
N LEU A 72 -7.05 1.67 17.16
CA LEU A 72 -6.75 2.02 15.78
C LEU A 72 -8.04 1.91 14.95
N SER A 73 -8.21 2.83 13.99
CA SER A 73 -9.27 2.75 12.98
C SER A 73 -8.69 3.19 11.64
N TRP A 74 -9.21 2.64 10.54
CA TRP A 74 -8.73 2.97 9.19
C TRP A 74 -9.85 2.94 8.17
N LYS A 75 -9.66 3.67 7.08
CA LYS A 75 -10.57 3.63 5.94
C LYS A 75 -10.30 2.40 5.08
N LYS A 76 -11.37 1.83 4.49
CA LYS A 76 -11.28 0.70 3.56
C LYS A 76 -10.38 1.03 2.38
N SER A 77 -9.45 0.13 2.05
CA SER A 77 -8.65 0.17 0.82
C SER A 77 -9.28 -0.76 -0.21
N ALA A 78 -9.71 -0.23 -1.35
CA ALA A 78 -10.27 -1.04 -2.42
C ALA A 78 -9.24 -2.10 -2.87
N GLY A 79 -9.70 -3.32 -3.10
CA GLY A 79 -8.86 -4.47 -3.46
C GLY A 79 -8.23 -5.21 -2.28
N ALA A 80 -8.32 -4.71 -1.04
CA ALA A 80 -7.82 -5.41 0.13
C ALA A 80 -8.70 -6.64 0.47
N LYS A 81 -8.06 -7.75 0.88
CA LYS A 81 -8.69 -8.93 1.47
C LYS A 81 -8.46 -9.02 2.99
N LYS A 82 -7.38 -8.41 3.47
CA LYS A 82 -7.04 -8.33 4.91
C LYS A 82 -6.20 -7.10 5.20
N TYR A 83 -6.07 -6.78 6.49
CA TYR A 83 -5.15 -5.75 6.99
C TYR A 83 -4.20 -6.36 8.00
N ILE A 84 -2.96 -5.89 8.01
CA ILE A 84 -1.96 -6.26 9.01
C ILE A 84 -1.55 -4.99 9.73
N VAL A 85 -1.74 -5.00 11.05
CA VAL A 85 -1.30 -3.94 11.95
C VAL A 85 0.09 -4.26 12.45
N TYR A 86 1.00 -3.31 12.33
CA TYR A 86 2.35 -3.40 12.86
C TYR A 86 2.54 -2.38 13.96
N ARG A 87 3.31 -2.74 14.96
CA ARG A 87 3.67 -1.89 16.09
C ARG A 87 5.17 -1.94 16.34
N LYS A 88 5.73 -0.82 16.81
CA LYS A 88 7.07 -0.76 17.41
C LYS A 88 7.08 0.17 18.62
N THR A 89 8.09 0.00 19.48
CA THR A 89 8.52 0.99 20.49
C THR A 89 9.46 2.00 19.85
N PRO A 90 9.85 3.09 20.53
CA PRO A 90 10.76 4.11 19.98
C PRO A 90 12.04 3.54 19.39
N THR A 91 12.69 2.61 20.08
CA THR A 91 13.96 1.97 19.69
C THR A 91 13.79 0.63 18.99
N GLY A 92 12.56 0.07 18.94
CA GLY A 92 12.26 -1.24 18.37
C GLY A 92 12.01 -1.23 16.88
N LYS A 93 11.99 -2.42 16.27
CA LYS A 93 11.58 -2.65 14.88
C LYS A 93 10.07 -2.92 14.79
N TYR A 94 9.46 -2.63 13.64
CA TYR A 94 8.05 -2.99 13.40
C TYR A 94 7.86 -4.51 13.41
N ARG A 95 6.89 -4.95 14.22
CA ARG A 95 6.43 -6.34 14.25
C ARG A 95 4.93 -6.39 14.01
N ALA A 96 4.44 -7.37 13.27
CA ALA A 96 3.02 -7.60 13.09
C ALA A 96 2.40 -8.00 14.44
N VAL A 97 1.37 -7.27 14.87
CA VAL A 97 0.67 -7.51 16.14
C VAL A 97 -0.77 -7.97 15.95
N LYS A 98 -1.34 -7.74 14.75
CA LYS A 98 -2.70 -8.21 14.42
C LYS A 98 -2.90 -8.32 12.92
N THR A 99 -3.57 -9.38 12.50
CA THR A 99 -4.15 -9.53 11.15
C THR A 99 -5.66 -9.60 11.29
N VAL A 100 -6.37 -8.86 10.44
CA VAL A 100 -7.84 -8.84 10.39
C VAL A 100 -8.34 -8.91 8.95
N THR A 101 -9.58 -9.36 8.76
CA THR A 101 -10.21 -9.41 7.43
C THR A 101 -10.49 -8.01 6.89
N ALA A 102 -10.77 -7.90 5.59
CA ALA A 102 -11.09 -6.61 4.94
C ALA A 102 -12.38 -5.96 5.47
N LYS A 103 -13.25 -6.73 6.13
CA LYS A 103 -14.48 -6.20 6.77
C LYS A 103 -14.19 -5.47 8.08
N THR A 104 -13.08 -5.79 8.75
CA THR A 104 -12.68 -5.18 10.04
C THR A 104 -11.88 -3.90 9.76
N LEU A 105 -12.40 -2.77 10.19
CA LEU A 105 -11.80 -1.44 9.96
C LEU A 105 -11.32 -0.77 11.26
N SER A 106 -11.32 -1.50 12.37
CA SER A 106 -10.76 -1.05 13.64
C SER A 106 -10.27 -2.22 14.48
N TRP A 107 -9.34 -1.93 15.39
CA TRP A 107 -8.84 -2.89 16.36
C TRP A 107 -8.27 -2.15 17.57
N THR A 108 -8.40 -2.75 18.76
CA THR A 108 -7.82 -2.20 20.00
C THR A 108 -6.65 -3.07 20.44
N ASP A 109 -5.48 -2.46 20.54
CA ASP A 109 -4.29 -3.07 21.10
C ASP A 109 -4.37 -3.05 22.63
N LYS A 110 -4.88 -4.14 23.20
CA LYS A 110 -4.98 -4.33 24.66
C LYS A 110 -3.64 -4.61 25.34
N THR A 111 -2.60 -4.96 24.53
CA THR A 111 -1.27 -5.30 25.06
C THR A 111 -0.34 -4.08 25.17
N ALA A 112 -0.76 -2.92 24.67
CA ALA A 112 -0.01 -1.68 24.85
C ALA A 112 -0.04 -1.29 26.35
N LYS A 113 1.11 -1.06 26.97
CA LYS A 113 1.24 -0.73 28.42
C LYS A 113 1.01 0.77 28.66
N LYS A 114 0.38 1.13 29.80
CA LYS A 114 0.23 2.54 30.23
C LYS A 114 1.60 3.22 30.35
N GLY A 115 1.66 4.51 30.04
CA GLY A 115 2.91 5.30 30.08
C GLY A 115 3.85 5.09 28.90
N GLN A 116 3.74 3.99 28.15
CA GLN A 116 4.63 3.65 27.03
C GLN A 116 4.23 4.32 25.72
N THR A 117 5.23 4.69 24.93
CA THR A 117 5.05 5.23 23.57
C THR A 117 5.14 4.10 22.55
N TYR A 118 4.20 4.10 21.59
CA TYR A 118 4.15 3.16 20.49
C TYR A 118 3.99 3.88 19.16
N TYR A 119 4.45 3.23 18.11
CA TYR A 119 4.28 3.63 16.73
C TYR A 119 3.54 2.53 15.97
N TYR A 120 2.53 2.91 15.23
CA TYR A 120 1.70 1.99 14.44
C TYR A 120 1.71 2.33 12.97
N ILE A 121 1.70 1.31 12.14
CA ILE A 121 1.40 1.36 10.72
C ILE A 121 0.45 0.21 10.37
N VAL A 122 -0.34 0.39 9.32
CA VAL A 122 -1.22 -0.65 8.77
C VAL A 122 -0.92 -0.83 7.29
N LYS A 123 -0.88 -2.09 6.84
CA LYS A 123 -0.81 -2.45 5.43
C LYS A 123 -2.08 -3.16 5.01
N ALA A 124 -2.61 -2.82 3.86
CA ALA A 124 -3.67 -3.58 3.19
C ALA A 124 -3.03 -4.68 2.34
N VAL A 125 -3.62 -5.86 2.31
CA VAL A 125 -3.06 -7.04 1.66
C VAL A 125 -4.12 -7.78 0.83
N ASN A 126 -3.74 -8.24 -0.36
CA ASN A 126 -4.51 -9.17 -1.17
C ASN A 126 -3.57 -10.25 -1.69
N ASN A 127 -3.73 -11.47 -1.18
CA ASN A 127 -2.82 -12.59 -1.41
C ASN A 127 -1.36 -12.19 -1.11
N LYS A 128 -0.47 -12.23 -2.10
CA LYS A 128 0.95 -11.83 -1.98
C LYS A 128 1.21 -10.34 -2.25
N THR A 129 0.18 -9.55 -2.61
CA THR A 129 0.31 -8.12 -2.88
C THR A 129 0.04 -7.30 -1.62
N TYR A 130 0.98 -6.44 -1.25
CA TYR A 130 0.89 -5.52 -0.12
C TYR A 130 0.78 -4.08 -0.62
N SER A 131 -0.04 -3.27 0.05
CA SER A 131 0.03 -1.82 -0.12
C SER A 131 1.34 -1.27 0.45
N ALA A 132 1.68 -0.03 0.12
CA ALA A 132 2.58 0.74 0.95
C ALA A 132 2.06 0.78 2.40
N ALA A 133 2.94 0.99 3.36
CA ALA A 133 2.53 1.21 4.74
C ALA A 133 1.71 2.51 4.85
N SER A 134 0.75 2.55 5.75
CA SER A 134 0.13 3.82 6.14
C SER A 134 1.18 4.78 6.70
N PRO A 135 0.92 6.09 6.71
CA PRO A 135 1.72 7.01 7.51
C PRO A 135 1.81 6.52 8.96
N GLN A 136 3.00 6.66 9.54
CA GLN A 136 3.26 6.27 10.92
C GLN A 136 2.39 7.10 11.87
N LYS A 137 1.81 6.45 12.89
CA LYS A 137 1.06 7.10 13.97
C LYS A 137 1.74 6.84 15.30
N ARG A 138 2.13 7.91 16.00
CA ARG A 138 2.72 7.87 17.35
C ARG A 138 1.63 8.08 18.39
N ILE A 139 1.68 7.33 19.47
CA ILE A 139 0.80 7.50 20.63
C ILE A 139 1.51 7.05 21.91
N LYS A 140 1.36 7.82 22.99
CA LYS A 140 1.68 7.40 24.36
C LYS A 140 0.38 6.93 25.01
N ARG A 141 0.34 5.66 25.45
CA ARG A 141 -0.84 5.12 26.14
C ARG A 141 -0.99 5.66 27.56
#